data_ac0ae81b28d6aeeb2e3f4ecaff98bdfe
#
_entry.id   ac0ae81b28d6aeeb2e3f4ecaff98bdfe
#
_cell.length_a   1.000
_cell.length_b   1.000
_cell.length_c   1.000
_cell.angle_alpha   90.00
_cell.angle_beta   90.00
_cell.angle_gamma   90.00
#
_symmetry.space_group_name_H-M   'P 1'
#
loop_
_entity.id
_entity.type
_entity.pdbx_description
1 polymer ?
#
loop_
_entity_poly.entity_id
_entity_poly.type
_entity_poly.pdbx_seq_one_letter_code
_entity_poly.pdbx_strand_id
1 'polypeptide(L)'
;VSWFAHDGVSLPERLPAVAGKLAAEARCDRRFFLNYCTFGYTMPWWGWPEWERLIDWMALNGVNMPLAITGQEAVWQRVWRRMGLTDEQIGAYFSGPAHLPWHRMSNVDGWGGPLPQGWIDGQETLQRRILERERSLGMTPVLPAFAGHVPAALKARYPEADIMTMSSWGGFG
;
A
#
# COMPACT_ATOMS: atom_id res chain seq x y z
N VAL A 1 13.61 1.91 -21.98
CA VAL A 1 12.30 2.31 -21.45
C VAL A 1 12.46 3.69 -20.84
N SER A 2 11.63 4.65 -21.24
CA SER A 2 11.66 6.01 -20.71
C SER A 2 10.97 6.06 -19.37
N TRP A 3 11.56 6.73 -18.38
CA TRP A 3 10.94 7.02 -17.10
C TRP A 3 9.63 7.84 -17.24
N PHE A 4 9.51 8.56 -18.33
CA PHE A 4 8.37 9.43 -18.66
C PHE A 4 7.52 8.89 -19.81
N ALA A 5 7.61 7.59 -20.11
CA ALA A 5 6.87 6.99 -21.21
C ALA A 5 5.35 7.26 -21.13
N HIS A 6 4.83 7.48 -19.91
CA HIS A 6 3.44 7.83 -19.68
C HIS A 6 3.11 9.30 -20.00
N ASP A 7 4.07 10.22 -19.89
CA ASP A 7 3.83 11.67 -19.89
C ASP A 7 4.08 12.38 -21.23
N GLY A 8 4.03 11.72 -22.32
CA GLY A 8 4.22 12.43 -23.58
C GLY A 8 4.68 11.61 -24.74
N VAL A 9 4.42 10.33 -24.72
CA VAL A 9 4.63 9.51 -25.90
C VAL A 9 3.51 9.78 -26.88
N SER A 10 3.77 10.67 -27.84
CA SER A 10 2.95 10.74 -29.04
C SER A 10 3.19 9.46 -29.83
N LEU A 11 2.18 8.62 -29.93
CA LEU A 11 2.25 7.50 -30.83
C LEU A 11 2.17 8.04 -32.27
N PRO A 12 3.07 7.63 -33.19
CA PRO A 12 2.95 8.00 -34.59
C PRO A 12 1.68 7.36 -35.18
N GLU A 13 1.08 8.00 -36.15
CA GLU A 13 -0.10 7.46 -36.86
C GLU A 13 0.13 6.03 -37.38
N ARG A 14 1.36 5.72 -37.70
CA ARG A 14 1.79 4.38 -38.12
C ARG A 14 3.01 3.95 -37.32
N LEU A 15 2.87 2.86 -36.58
CA LEU A 15 4.00 2.25 -35.87
C LEU A 15 5.05 1.74 -36.88
N PRO A 16 6.35 1.93 -36.60
CA PRO A 16 7.40 1.40 -37.47
C PRO A 16 7.33 -0.14 -37.52
N ALA A 17 7.61 -0.70 -38.68
CA ALA A 17 7.69 -2.14 -38.83
C ALA A 17 8.88 -2.69 -38.04
N VAL A 18 8.66 -3.80 -37.33
CA VAL A 18 9.71 -4.53 -36.63
C VAL A 18 10.20 -5.66 -37.54
N ALA A 19 11.49 -5.70 -37.81
CA ALA A 19 12.10 -6.64 -38.77
C ALA A 19 12.14 -8.11 -38.31
N GLY A 20 11.64 -8.41 -37.12
CA GLY A 20 11.60 -9.75 -36.57
C GLY A 20 11.01 -9.77 -35.14
N LYS A 21 10.86 -10.95 -34.58
CA LYS A 21 10.41 -11.10 -33.18
C LYS A 21 11.55 -10.70 -32.23
N LEU A 22 11.34 -9.64 -31.46
CA LEU A 22 12.20 -9.30 -30.35
C LEU A 22 11.64 -9.98 -29.09
N ALA A 23 12.41 -10.82 -28.44
CA ALA A 23 12.06 -11.47 -27.21
C ALA A 23 13.23 -11.38 -26.23
N ALA A 24 12.90 -11.07 -24.98
CA ALA A 24 13.85 -11.10 -23.87
C ALA A 24 13.16 -11.71 -22.65
N GLU A 25 13.89 -12.52 -21.92
CA GLU A 25 13.41 -13.11 -20.68
C GLU A 25 14.02 -12.37 -19.49
N ALA A 26 13.19 -12.08 -18.49
CA ALA A 26 13.67 -11.45 -17.26
C ALA A 26 14.48 -12.48 -16.44
N ARG A 27 15.59 -12.03 -15.84
CA ARG A 27 16.44 -12.89 -14.99
C ARG A 27 15.78 -13.26 -13.66
N CYS A 28 14.76 -12.50 -13.22
CA CYS A 28 14.05 -12.70 -11.98
C CYS A 28 12.55 -12.79 -12.25
N ASP A 29 11.92 -13.82 -11.71
CA ASP A 29 10.47 -14.01 -11.84
C ASP A 29 9.68 -13.00 -11.02
N ARG A 30 10.24 -12.57 -9.88
CA ARG A 30 9.62 -11.65 -8.94
C ARG A 30 10.36 -10.32 -8.95
N ARG A 31 9.67 -9.26 -9.33
CA ARG A 31 10.20 -7.89 -9.40
C ARG A 31 9.34 -7.01 -8.52
N PHE A 32 9.74 -6.96 -7.25
CA PHE A 32 9.07 -6.22 -6.20
C PHE A 32 9.36 -4.72 -6.30
N PHE A 33 8.37 -3.89 -6.01
CA PHE A 33 8.51 -2.44 -5.98
C PHE A 33 7.68 -1.79 -4.88
N LEU A 34 8.11 -0.63 -4.44
CA LEU A 34 7.64 0.16 -3.30
C LEU A 34 8.08 -0.42 -1.94
N ASN A 35 8.12 0.46 -0.97
CA ASN A 35 8.33 0.15 0.44
C ASN A 35 7.38 1.00 1.29
N TYR A 36 7.30 0.75 2.59
CA TYR A 36 6.40 1.48 3.48
C TYR A 36 6.65 2.98 3.46
N CYS A 37 7.92 3.42 3.46
CA CYS A 37 8.28 4.84 3.52
C CYS A 37 7.77 5.63 2.31
N THR A 38 7.75 5.05 1.11
CA THR A 38 7.28 5.73 -0.09
C THR A 38 5.83 6.17 0.01
N PHE A 39 5.01 5.44 0.76
CA PHE A 39 3.62 5.82 1.03
C PHE A 39 3.45 7.02 1.97
N GLY A 40 4.53 7.56 2.54
CA GLY A 40 4.50 8.67 3.49
C GLY A 40 4.77 10.04 2.90
N TYR A 41 5.31 10.12 1.70
CA TYR A 41 5.72 11.40 1.13
C TYR A 41 4.53 12.13 0.49
N THR A 42 4.14 11.78 -0.70
CA THR A 42 3.02 12.39 -1.42
C THR A 42 1.82 11.45 -1.56
N MET A 43 2.05 10.15 -1.49
CA MET A 43 1.03 9.12 -1.72
C MET A 43 -0.18 9.16 -0.78
N PRO A 44 -0.13 9.65 0.47
CA PRO A 44 -1.33 9.84 1.28
C PRO A 44 -2.37 10.77 0.64
N TRP A 45 -1.92 11.64 -0.27
CA TRP A 45 -2.73 12.65 -0.95
C TRP A 45 -3.07 12.28 -2.40
N TRP A 46 -2.61 11.11 -2.86
CA TRP A 46 -2.86 10.66 -4.21
C TRP A 46 -4.29 10.17 -4.37
N GLY A 47 -4.90 10.61 -5.46
CA GLY A 47 -6.11 10.03 -6.01
C GLY A 47 -5.82 8.98 -7.08
N TRP A 48 -6.85 8.63 -7.83
CA TRP A 48 -6.72 7.64 -8.89
C TRP A 48 -5.76 8.05 -10.02
N PRO A 49 -5.74 9.31 -10.51
CA PRO A 49 -4.86 9.67 -11.62
C PRO A 49 -3.37 9.44 -11.33
N GLU A 50 -2.90 9.73 -10.11
CA GLU A 50 -1.53 9.52 -9.70
C GLU A 50 -1.21 8.03 -9.60
N TRP A 51 -2.12 7.26 -9.01
CA TRP A 51 -1.97 5.81 -8.90
C TRP A 51 -2.00 5.11 -10.24
N GLU A 52 -2.92 5.46 -11.14
CA GLU A 52 -2.99 4.89 -12.50
C GLU A 52 -1.68 5.11 -13.24
N ARG A 53 -1.14 6.33 -13.18
CA ARG A 53 0.16 6.66 -13.79
C ARG A 53 1.29 5.82 -13.24
N LEU A 54 1.37 5.65 -11.91
CA LEU A 54 2.41 4.82 -11.30
C LEU A 54 2.26 3.34 -11.68
N ILE A 55 1.04 2.80 -11.67
CA ILE A 55 0.77 1.41 -12.03
C ILE A 55 1.15 1.14 -13.49
N ASP A 56 0.78 2.03 -14.40
CA ASP A 56 1.14 1.91 -15.81
C ASP A 56 2.66 2.00 -16.00
N TRP A 57 3.32 2.90 -15.26
CA TRP A 57 4.77 2.97 -15.26
C TRP A 57 5.41 1.67 -14.73
N MET A 58 4.90 1.10 -13.65
CA MET A 58 5.37 -0.19 -13.11
C MET A 58 5.25 -1.30 -14.16
N ALA A 59 4.11 -1.38 -14.85
CA ALA A 59 3.88 -2.36 -15.91
C ALA A 59 4.89 -2.21 -17.05
N LEU A 60 5.10 -0.98 -17.55
CA LEU A 60 6.06 -0.67 -18.59
C LEU A 60 7.51 -0.99 -18.21
N ASN A 61 7.84 -0.96 -16.93
CA ASN A 61 9.17 -1.26 -16.41
C ASN A 61 9.30 -2.69 -15.88
N GLY A 62 8.30 -3.53 -16.11
CA GLY A 62 8.35 -4.95 -15.81
C GLY A 62 8.20 -5.29 -14.32
N VAL A 63 7.74 -4.35 -13.48
CA VAL A 63 7.36 -4.66 -12.09
C VAL A 63 6.13 -5.56 -12.11
N ASN A 64 6.16 -6.63 -11.33
CA ASN A 64 5.04 -7.57 -11.24
C ASN A 64 4.60 -7.89 -9.81
N MET A 65 5.23 -7.28 -8.81
CA MET A 65 4.90 -7.46 -7.40
C MET A 65 4.94 -6.12 -6.65
N PRO A 66 3.97 -5.21 -6.88
CA PRO A 66 3.90 -3.95 -6.14
C PRO A 66 3.41 -4.16 -4.70
N LEU A 67 3.97 -3.40 -3.75
CA LEU A 67 3.43 -3.32 -2.39
C LEU A 67 2.11 -2.54 -2.42
N ALA A 68 1.04 -3.12 -1.88
CA ALA A 68 -0.32 -2.59 -1.95
C ALA A 68 -0.92 -2.43 -0.54
N ILE A 69 -0.54 -1.36 0.16
CA ILE A 69 -0.92 -1.09 1.56
C ILE A 69 -1.91 0.05 1.75
N THR A 70 -2.34 0.69 0.68
CA THR A 70 -3.37 1.74 0.73
C THR A 70 -4.65 1.19 1.35
N GLY A 71 -5.29 1.95 2.25
CA GLY A 71 -6.56 1.54 2.87
C GLY A 71 -6.45 0.40 3.89
N GLN A 72 -5.26 0.06 4.37
CA GLN A 72 -5.04 -0.96 5.39
C GLN A 72 -5.82 -0.64 6.68
N GLU A 73 -5.97 0.61 7.01
CA GLU A 73 -6.68 1.11 8.19
C GLU A 73 -8.17 0.71 8.21
N ALA A 74 -8.81 0.63 7.05
CA ALA A 74 -10.19 0.16 6.94
C ALA A 74 -10.33 -1.32 7.33
N VAL A 75 -9.32 -2.13 7.00
CA VAL A 75 -9.29 -3.55 7.41
C VAL A 75 -9.06 -3.65 8.92
N TRP A 76 -8.09 -2.92 9.44
CA TRP A 76 -7.81 -2.89 10.88
C TRP A 76 -9.00 -2.42 11.70
N GLN A 77 -9.66 -1.34 11.29
CA GLN A 77 -10.86 -0.83 11.95
C GLN A 77 -11.94 -1.91 12.07
N ARG A 78 -12.21 -2.66 10.99
CA ARG A 78 -13.17 -3.76 11.01
C ARG A 78 -12.77 -4.90 11.95
N VAL A 79 -11.47 -5.24 11.95
CA VAL A 79 -10.97 -6.31 12.84
C VAL A 79 -11.12 -5.91 14.29
N TRP A 80 -10.69 -4.72 14.67
CA TRP A 80 -10.72 -4.30 16.07
C TRP A 80 -12.14 -4.03 16.58
N ARG A 81 -13.05 -3.57 15.72
CA ARG A 81 -14.49 -3.54 16.06
C ARG A 81 -15.02 -4.95 16.39
N ARG A 82 -14.66 -5.96 15.62
CA ARG A 82 -15.01 -7.36 15.91
C ARG A 82 -14.40 -7.88 17.20
N MET A 83 -13.25 -7.35 17.57
CA MET A 83 -12.59 -7.66 18.84
C MET A 83 -13.11 -6.81 20.01
N GLY A 84 -14.13 -5.98 19.79
CA GLY A 84 -14.87 -5.27 20.81
C GLY A 84 -14.27 -3.91 21.23
N LEU A 85 -13.40 -3.32 20.43
CA LEU A 85 -12.96 -1.94 20.64
C LEU A 85 -14.00 -0.95 20.14
N THR A 86 -14.10 0.19 20.82
CA THR A 86 -14.94 1.31 20.39
C THR A 86 -14.27 2.10 19.26
N ASP A 87 -15.06 2.86 18.52
CA ASP A 87 -14.53 3.74 17.46
C ASP A 87 -13.60 4.82 18.00
N GLU A 88 -13.83 5.29 19.23
CA GLU A 88 -12.95 6.23 19.92
C GLU A 88 -11.57 5.61 20.21
N GLN A 89 -11.56 4.38 20.72
CA GLN A 89 -10.31 3.65 21.01
C GLN A 89 -9.52 3.38 19.73
N ILE A 90 -10.21 3.02 18.66
CA ILE A 90 -9.59 2.79 17.34
C ILE A 90 -9.10 4.11 16.75
N GLY A 91 -9.91 5.17 16.83
CA GLY A 91 -9.53 6.49 16.32
C GLY A 91 -8.33 7.08 17.04
N ALA A 92 -8.22 6.89 18.34
CA ALA A 92 -7.08 7.35 19.14
C ALA A 92 -5.78 6.62 18.80
N TYR A 93 -5.86 5.40 18.31
CA TYR A 93 -4.71 4.61 17.90
C TYR A 93 -4.18 5.02 16.52
N PHE A 94 -5.05 5.36 15.56
CA PHE A 94 -4.60 5.72 14.22
C PHE A 94 -3.83 7.04 14.19
N SER A 95 -2.72 7.03 13.48
CA SER A 95 -1.99 8.26 13.14
C SER A 95 -2.61 8.93 11.91
N GLY A 96 -2.42 10.24 11.79
CA GLY A 96 -2.87 11.01 10.63
C GLY A 96 -2.18 10.58 9.32
N PRO A 97 -2.72 11.02 8.15
CA PRO A 97 -2.27 10.52 6.84
C PRO A 97 -0.77 10.62 6.60
N ALA A 98 -0.15 11.74 6.99
CA ALA A 98 1.29 11.97 6.81
C ALA A 98 2.19 11.03 7.65
N HIS A 99 1.63 10.40 8.69
CA HIS A 99 2.37 9.56 9.62
C HIS A 99 2.08 8.05 9.45
N LEU A 100 1.19 7.68 8.53
CA LEU A 100 0.74 6.31 8.36
C LEU A 100 1.85 5.29 8.03
N PRO A 101 2.87 5.58 7.23
CA PRO A 101 3.96 4.65 7.02
C PRO A 101 4.65 4.26 8.32
N TRP A 102 4.92 5.23 9.18
CA TRP A 102 5.53 5.00 10.48
C TRP A 102 4.62 4.24 11.45
N HIS A 103 3.33 4.55 11.41
CA HIS A 103 2.30 3.80 12.13
C HIS A 103 2.24 2.34 11.66
N ARG A 104 2.20 2.11 10.34
CA ARG A 104 2.17 0.76 9.73
C ARG A 104 3.42 -0.06 10.01
N MET A 105 4.56 0.61 10.25
CA MET A 105 5.83 -0.01 10.67
C MET A 105 5.96 -0.15 12.19
N SER A 106 4.91 0.11 12.96
CA SER A 106 4.88 -0.01 14.42
C SER A 106 5.79 0.97 15.17
N ASN A 107 6.07 2.14 14.59
CA ASN A 107 6.97 3.11 15.19
C ASN A 107 6.24 4.21 15.98
N VAL A 108 4.99 4.53 15.61
CA VAL A 108 4.19 5.60 16.23
C VAL A 108 2.72 5.23 16.27
N ASP A 109 2.00 5.73 17.29
CA ASP A 109 0.56 5.66 17.43
C ASP A 109 -0.04 7.04 17.67
N GLY A 110 -1.23 7.31 17.14
CA GLY A 110 -2.02 8.51 17.45
C GLY A 110 -1.41 9.85 17.02
N TRP A 111 -0.37 9.86 16.20
CA TRP A 111 0.28 11.09 15.76
C TRP A 111 -0.50 11.77 14.65
N GLY A 112 -0.87 13.04 14.89
CA GLY A 112 -1.58 13.84 13.88
C GLY A 112 -2.95 13.27 13.48
N GLY A 113 -3.53 12.42 14.31
CA GLY A 113 -4.86 11.85 14.14
C GLY A 113 -5.94 12.66 14.84
N PRO A 114 -7.19 12.13 14.92
CA PRO A 114 -7.62 10.89 14.30
C PRO A 114 -7.80 10.98 12.79
N LEU A 115 -7.83 9.82 12.11
CA LEU A 115 -8.20 9.75 10.70
C LEU A 115 -9.70 10.00 10.52
N PRO A 116 -10.11 10.93 9.65
CA PRO A 116 -11.51 11.08 9.32
C PRO A 116 -12.09 9.80 8.69
N GLN A 117 -13.31 9.40 9.05
CA GLN A 117 -13.94 8.20 8.51
C GLN A 117 -14.02 8.24 6.97
N GLY A 118 -14.41 9.39 6.41
CA GLY A 118 -14.47 9.54 4.96
C GLY A 118 -13.13 9.35 4.25
N TRP A 119 -12.01 9.65 4.94
CA TRP A 119 -10.68 9.35 4.41
C TRP A 119 -10.41 7.84 4.41
N ILE A 120 -10.73 7.15 5.50
CA ILE A 120 -10.57 5.68 5.60
C ILE A 120 -11.37 4.97 4.50
N ASP A 121 -12.63 5.34 4.33
CA ASP A 121 -13.53 4.76 3.32
C ASP A 121 -13.05 5.06 1.88
N GLY A 122 -12.58 6.29 1.67
CA GLY A 122 -12.01 6.71 0.40
C GLY A 122 -10.75 5.92 0.03
N GLN A 123 -9.86 5.70 1.00
CA GLN A 123 -8.64 4.91 0.79
C GLN A 123 -8.95 3.42 0.53
N GLU A 124 -9.97 2.84 1.16
CA GLU A 124 -10.41 1.49 0.85
C GLU A 124 -10.94 1.40 -0.59
N THR A 125 -11.75 2.35 -0.99
CA THR A 125 -12.30 2.42 -2.36
C THR A 125 -11.18 2.56 -3.38
N LEU A 126 -10.22 3.44 -3.11
CA LEU A 126 -9.03 3.63 -3.96
C LEU A 126 -8.21 2.34 -4.07
N GLN A 127 -7.97 1.66 -2.94
CA GLN A 127 -7.21 0.40 -2.92
C GLN A 127 -7.87 -0.70 -3.76
N ARG A 128 -9.19 -0.83 -3.72
CA ARG A 128 -9.90 -1.80 -4.57
C ARG A 128 -9.61 -1.55 -6.04
N ARG A 129 -9.64 -0.30 -6.46
CA ARG A 129 -9.35 0.12 -7.83
C ARG A 129 -7.88 -0.12 -8.22
N ILE A 130 -6.95 0.16 -7.30
CA ILE A 130 -5.51 -0.14 -7.46
C ILE A 130 -5.32 -1.63 -7.72
N LEU A 131 -5.85 -2.49 -6.84
CA LEU A 131 -5.71 -3.94 -6.94
C LEU A 131 -6.33 -4.52 -8.24
N GLU A 132 -7.45 -3.97 -8.67
CA GLU A 132 -8.11 -4.36 -9.92
C GLU A 132 -7.22 -4.03 -11.12
N ARG A 133 -6.67 -2.81 -11.16
CA ARG A 133 -5.76 -2.39 -12.24
C ARG A 133 -4.48 -3.20 -12.26
N GLU A 134 -3.83 -3.40 -11.12
CA GLU A 134 -2.61 -4.19 -11.01
C GLU A 134 -2.82 -5.63 -11.53
N ARG A 135 -3.90 -6.28 -11.09
CA ARG A 135 -4.26 -7.62 -11.56
C ARG A 135 -4.57 -7.67 -13.06
N SER A 136 -5.25 -6.65 -13.59
CA SER A 136 -5.55 -6.57 -15.03
C SER A 136 -4.29 -6.49 -15.90
N LEU A 137 -3.19 -5.99 -15.33
CA LEU A 137 -1.87 -5.91 -15.97
C LEU A 137 -0.95 -7.11 -15.65
N GLY A 138 -1.50 -8.16 -15.03
CA GLY A 138 -0.76 -9.39 -14.70
C GLY A 138 0.17 -9.27 -13.49
N MET A 139 -0.01 -8.25 -12.66
CA MET A 139 0.77 -8.12 -11.42
C MET A 139 0.15 -8.96 -10.29
N THR A 140 0.99 -9.33 -9.34
CA THR A 140 0.60 -9.98 -8.08
C THR A 140 0.81 -8.98 -6.94
N PRO A 141 -0.23 -8.22 -6.52
CA PRO A 141 -0.11 -7.27 -5.43
C PRO A 141 0.35 -7.94 -4.13
N VAL A 142 1.29 -7.32 -3.43
CA VAL A 142 1.79 -7.79 -2.15
C VAL A 142 1.05 -7.06 -1.04
N LEU A 143 0.28 -7.80 -0.27
CA LEU A 143 -0.43 -7.28 0.90
C LEU A 143 0.35 -7.62 2.16
N PRO A 144 0.42 -6.70 3.14
CA PRO A 144 1.05 -6.99 4.41
C PRO A 144 0.22 -8.00 5.20
N ALA A 145 0.91 -8.89 5.89
CA ALA A 145 0.30 -9.74 6.90
C ALA A 145 0.10 -8.95 8.21
N PHE A 146 -0.52 -9.59 9.20
CA PHE A 146 -0.64 -9.03 10.54
C PHE A 146 0.76 -8.88 11.18
N ALA A 147 1.09 -7.64 11.55
CA ALA A 147 2.42 -7.30 12.11
C ALA A 147 2.51 -7.40 13.64
N GLY A 148 1.40 -7.72 14.32
CA GLY A 148 1.34 -7.78 15.79
C GLY A 148 1.19 -6.43 16.48
N HIS A 149 1.24 -5.33 15.75
CA HIS A 149 1.03 -3.99 16.31
C HIS A 149 -0.46 -3.76 16.54
N VAL A 150 -0.84 -3.53 17.78
CA VAL A 150 -2.25 -3.44 18.21
C VAL A 150 -2.48 -2.26 19.16
N PRO A 151 -3.71 -1.70 19.22
CA PRO A 151 -4.04 -0.68 20.20
C PRO A 151 -3.82 -1.18 21.64
N ALA A 152 -3.28 -0.32 22.52
CA ALA A 152 -3.11 -0.64 23.93
C ALA A 152 -4.43 -1.08 24.60
N ALA A 153 -5.57 -0.50 24.17
CA ALA A 153 -6.89 -0.90 24.61
C ALA A 153 -7.24 -2.37 24.30
N LEU A 154 -6.70 -2.92 23.21
CA LEU A 154 -6.87 -4.34 22.90
C LEU A 154 -6.08 -5.22 23.87
N LYS A 155 -4.84 -4.87 24.16
CA LYS A 155 -4.02 -5.61 25.15
C LYS A 155 -4.64 -5.54 26.55
N ALA A 156 -5.18 -4.40 26.95
CA ALA A 156 -5.90 -4.26 28.20
C ALA A 156 -7.17 -5.13 28.28
N ARG A 157 -7.87 -5.30 27.15
CA ARG A 157 -9.07 -6.14 27.05
C ARG A 157 -8.75 -7.64 27.11
N TYR A 158 -7.59 -8.03 26.58
CA TYR A 158 -7.14 -9.42 26.51
C TYR A 158 -5.76 -9.56 27.16
N PRO A 159 -5.66 -9.41 28.50
CA PRO A 159 -4.37 -9.39 29.20
C PRO A 159 -3.60 -10.71 29.09
N GLU A 160 -4.33 -11.84 28.97
CA GLU A 160 -3.76 -13.18 28.86
C GLU A 160 -3.26 -13.51 27.43
N ALA A 161 -3.55 -12.67 26.45
CA ALA A 161 -3.11 -12.94 25.09
C ALA A 161 -1.63 -12.60 24.92
N ASP A 162 -0.86 -13.59 24.49
CA ASP A 162 0.51 -13.37 24.01
C ASP A 162 0.48 -12.72 22.62
N ILE A 163 0.57 -11.40 22.61
CA ILE A 163 0.68 -10.63 21.36
C ILE A 163 2.15 -10.44 21.06
N MET A 164 2.66 -11.25 20.15
CA MET A 164 4.02 -11.07 19.63
C MET A 164 4.00 -9.95 18.58
N THR A 165 4.63 -8.82 18.90
CA THR A 165 4.84 -7.75 17.93
C THR A 165 6.11 -8.03 17.16
N MET A 166 5.97 -8.21 15.86
CA MET A 166 7.11 -8.20 14.94
C MET A 166 7.13 -6.84 14.24
N SER A 167 8.08 -5.99 14.59
CA SER A 167 8.31 -4.79 13.81
C SER A 167 8.89 -5.20 12.45
N SER A 168 8.47 -4.56 11.38
CA SER A 168 9.04 -4.76 10.03
C SER A 168 10.53 -4.39 9.95
N TRP A 169 11.03 -3.75 10.98
CA TRP A 169 12.42 -3.39 11.24
C TRP A 169 12.96 -4.10 12.46
N GLY A 170 12.41 -5.25 12.79
CA GLY A 170 12.93 -6.11 13.85
C GLY A 170 14.41 -6.28 13.60
N GLY A 171 15.21 -5.65 14.44
CA GLY A 171 16.62 -5.50 14.22
C GLY A 171 17.25 -6.83 13.87
N PHE A 172 17.94 -6.85 12.79
CA PHE A 172 19.07 -7.72 12.66
C PHE A 172 20.12 -7.18 13.64
N GLY A 173 19.96 -7.51 14.92
CA GLY A 173 21.01 -7.41 15.91
C GLY A 173 21.88 -8.62 15.83
#